data_8e79e46302c3eec57fcb6714600d6188
#
_entry.id   8e79e46302c3eec57fcb6714600d6188
#
_cell.length_a   1.000
_cell.length_b   1.000
_cell.length_c   1.000
_cell.angle_alpha   90.00
_cell.angle_beta   90.00
_cell.angle_gamma   90.00
#
_symmetry.space_group_name_H-M   'P 1'
#
loop_
_entity.id
_entity.type
_entity.pdbx_description
1 polymer ?
#
loop_
_entity_poly.entity_id
_entity_poly.type
_entity_poly.pdbx_seq_one_letter_code
_entity_poly.pdbx_strand_id
1 'polypeptide(L)'
;MLMRVAMVLAGVLVAVPAFAGPMNADEARRFVTGKLFSFNCFEGTSGTGRVHPDGSVSGIVRFGGASGARYVTLPPGTLRVRGQTICGLMGGFETCFDLYRTDIQSFRGSISGLGFASCQFTNRGGRAELVKNSRPRSIQPELAASTSR
;
A
#
# COMPACT_ATOMS: atom_id res chain seq x y z
N MET A 1 -39.75 -20.20 -53.46
CA MET A 1 -38.46 -19.68 -53.08
C MET A 1 -38.57 -19.06 -51.68
N LEU A 2 -38.19 -19.82 -50.64
CA LEU A 2 -38.22 -19.35 -49.26
C LEU A 2 -36.78 -18.92 -48.87
N MET A 3 -36.60 -17.65 -48.70
CA MET A 3 -35.31 -17.05 -48.28
C MET A 3 -35.24 -17.11 -46.74
N ARG A 4 -34.39 -18.00 -46.22
CA ARG A 4 -34.08 -18.13 -44.77
C ARG A 4 -33.04 -17.09 -44.41
N VAL A 5 -33.44 -16.05 -43.68
CA VAL A 5 -32.56 -15.07 -43.08
C VAL A 5 -32.07 -15.67 -41.74
N ALA A 6 -30.81 -16.08 -41.67
CA ALA A 6 -30.20 -16.47 -40.43
C ALA A 6 -29.65 -15.22 -39.70
N MET A 7 -30.30 -14.84 -38.59
CA MET A 7 -29.84 -13.79 -37.69
C MET A 7 -28.74 -14.36 -36.81
N VAL A 8 -27.49 -13.94 -37.04
CA VAL A 8 -26.35 -14.24 -36.17
C VAL A 8 -26.34 -13.19 -35.06
N LEU A 9 -26.77 -13.57 -33.86
CA LEU A 9 -26.59 -12.78 -32.65
C LEU A 9 -25.13 -12.93 -32.21
N ALA A 10 -24.30 -11.93 -32.51
CA ALA A 10 -22.97 -11.77 -31.94
C ALA A 10 -23.08 -11.30 -30.49
N GLY A 11 -22.99 -12.22 -29.54
CA GLY A 11 -22.90 -11.90 -28.12
C GLY A 11 -21.56 -11.24 -27.81
N VAL A 12 -21.56 -9.94 -27.49
CA VAL A 12 -20.39 -9.23 -26.97
C VAL A 12 -20.18 -9.67 -25.53
N LEU A 13 -19.22 -10.55 -25.28
CA LEU A 13 -18.71 -10.88 -23.95
C LEU A 13 -17.94 -9.67 -23.43
N VAL A 14 -18.58 -8.83 -22.60
CA VAL A 14 -17.91 -7.79 -21.84
C VAL A 14 -17.15 -8.47 -20.72
N ALA A 15 -15.81 -8.62 -20.89
CA ALA A 15 -14.92 -9.06 -19.83
C ALA A 15 -14.83 -7.95 -18.79
N VAL A 16 -15.52 -8.10 -17.65
CA VAL A 16 -15.40 -7.21 -16.49
C VAL A 16 -14.02 -7.46 -15.89
N PRO A 17 -13.15 -6.46 -15.77
CA PRO A 17 -11.86 -6.62 -15.10
C PRO A 17 -12.08 -6.96 -13.62
N ALA A 18 -11.75 -8.19 -13.24
CA ALA A 18 -11.90 -8.71 -11.87
C ALA A 18 -10.75 -8.21 -10.96
N PHE A 19 -10.52 -6.90 -10.89
CA PHE A 19 -9.44 -6.35 -10.07
C PHE A 19 -9.88 -5.94 -8.66
N ALA A 20 -11.15 -5.68 -8.43
CA ALA A 20 -11.70 -5.29 -7.14
C ALA A 20 -12.34 -6.49 -6.44
N GLY A 21 -12.05 -6.67 -5.15
CA GLY A 21 -12.65 -7.76 -4.37
C GLY A 21 -11.87 -8.09 -3.11
N PRO A 22 -12.45 -8.93 -2.24
CA PRO A 22 -11.77 -9.41 -1.05
C PRO A 22 -10.52 -10.20 -1.43
N MET A 23 -9.44 -10.00 -0.69
CA MET A 23 -8.19 -10.76 -0.83
C MET A 23 -8.07 -11.79 0.27
N ASN A 24 -7.74 -13.03 -0.08
CA ASN A 24 -7.30 -14.00 0.92
C ASN A 24 -5.84 -13.69 1.37
N ALA A 25 -5.40 -14.36 2.44
CA ALA A 25 -4.10 -14.10 3.04
C ALA A 25 -2.92 -14.31 2.07
N ASP A 26 -2.98 -15.31 1.19
CA ASP A 26 -1.91 -15.60 0.23
C ASP A 26 -1.84 -14.57 -0.88
N GLU A 27 -2.99 -14.11 -1.38
CA GLU A 27 -3.06 -13.02 -2.34
C GLU A 27 -2.54 -11.73 -1.75
N ALA A 28 -2.97 -11.39 -0.53
CA ALA A 28 -2.53 -10.21 0.18
C ALA A 28 -1.01 -10.23 0.39
N ARG A 29 -0.47 -11.35 0.85
CA ARG A 29 0.98 -11.52 1.05
C ARG A 29 1.76 -11.29 -0.24
N ARG A 30 1.36 -11.92 -1.35
CA ARG A 30 2.01 -11.71 -2.66
C ARG A 30 1.87 -10.30 -3.17
N PHE A 31 0.74 -9.65 -2.86
CA PHE A 31 0.49 -8.29 -3.30
C PHE A 31 1.37 -7.26 -2.59
N VAL A 32 1.59 -7.41 -1.28
CA VAL A 32 2.28 -6.39 -0.47
C VAL A 32 3.78 -6.64 -0.29
N THR A 33 4.24 -7.90 -0.32
CA THR A 33 5.63 -8.24 0.03
C THR A 33 6.63 -7.60 -0.93
N GLY A 34 7.64 -6.95 -0.36
CA GLY A 34 8.75 -6.33 -1.06
C GLY A 34 8.45 -5.02 -1.75
N LYS A 35 7.20 -4.56 -1.75
CA LYS A 35 6.77 -3.32 -2.40
C LYS A 35 6.66 -2.17 -1.40
N LEU A 36 6.82 -0.95 -1.90
CA LEU A 36 6.58 0.27 -1.15
C LEU A 36 5.13 0.70 -1.33
N PHE A 37 4.43 0.96 -0.25
CA PHE A 37 3.08 1.50 -0.25
C PHE A 37 3.02 2.85 0.43
N SER A 38 2.25 3.79 -0.11
CA SER A 38 1.73 4.92 0.65
C SER A 38 0.39 4.52 1.24
N PHE A 39 0.07 5.05 2.41
CA PHE A 39 -1.21 4.79 3.07
C PHE A 39 -1.79 6.03 3.72
N ASN A 40 -3.12 6.05 3.80
CA ASN A 40 -3.92 7.01 4.55
C ASN A 40 -5.00 6.26 5.31
N CYS A 41 -5.13 6.54 6.60
CA CYS A 41 -6.10 5.91 7.48
C CYS A 41 -7.23 6.87 7.86
N PHE A 42 -8.34 6.31 8.29
CA PHE A 42 -9.57 7.04 8.63
C PHE A 42 -9.37 8.09 9.73
N GLU A 43 -8.44 7.87 10.66
CA GLU A 43 -8.10 8.79 11.76
C GLU A 43 -7.04 9.84 11.39
N GLY A 44 -6.64 9.93 10.12
CA GLY A 44 -5.66 10.89 9.62
C GLY A 44 -4.20 10.43 9.72
N THR A 45 -3.91 9.23 10.20
CA THR A 45 -2.58 8.64 10.10
C THR A 45 -2.24 8.38 8.64
N SER A 46 -1.06 8.77 8.22
CA SER A 46 -0.59 8.60 6.84
C SER A 46 0.90 8.29 6.80
N GLY A 47 1.36 7.76 5.68
CA GLY A 47 2.78 7.47 5.53
C GLY A 47 3.13 6.64 4.33
N THR A 48 4.33 6.11 4.38
CA THR A 48 4.85 5.12 3.43
C THR A 48 5.50 3.98 4.19
N GLY A 49 5.34 2.77 3.71
CA GLY A 49 5.91 1.60 4.36
C GLY A 49 6.13 0.44 3.40
N ARG A 50 6.96 -0.48 3.85
CA ARG A 50 7.27 -1.72 3.14
C ARG A 50 7.09 -2.90 4.07
N VAL A 51 6.43 -3.93 3.57
CA VAL A 51 6.35 -5.24 4.22
C VAL A 51 7.44 -6.14 3.64
N HIS A 52 8.27 -6.69 4.51
CA HIS A 52 9.35 -7.61 4.13
C HIS A 52 8.85 -9.07 4.14
N PRO A 53 9.56 -10.00 3.44
CA PRO A 53 9.16 -11.41 3.38
C PRO A 53 9.09 -12.12 4.74
N ASP A 54 9.86 -11.66 5.73
CA ASP A 54 9.89 -12.17 7.09
C ASP A 54 8.77 -11.63 7.99
N GLY A 55 7.86 -10.82 7.45
CA GLY A 55 6.75 -10.19 8.17
C GLY A 55 7.17 -8.95 8.98
N SER A 56 8.41 -8.50 8.85
CA SER A 56 8.81 -7.19 9.37
C SER A 56 8.24 -6.07 8.52
N VAL A 57 8.11 -4.89 9.11
CA VAL A 57 7.62 -3.68 8.44
C VAL A 57 8.58 -2.54 8.73
N SER A 58 8.88 -1.73 7.73
CA SER A 58 9.61 -0.49 7.91
C SER A 58 8.94 0.64 7.14
N GLY A 59 8.97 1.84 7.69
CA GLY A 59 8.31 2.96 7.03
C GLY A 59 8.42 4.28 7.76
N ILE A 60 7.85 5.29 7.14
CA ILE A 60 7.71 6.64 7.70
C ILE A 60 6.23 6.88 7.94
N VAL A 61 5.88 7.24 9.17
CA VAL A 61 4.49 7.42 9.59
C VAL A 61 4.31 8.82 10.16
N ARG A 62 3.23 9.47 9.76
CA ARG A 62 2.72 10.70 10.36
C ARG A 62 1.39 10.35 11.04
N PHE A 63 1.37 10.44 12.35
CA PHE A 63 0.14 10.20 13.12
C PHE A 63 -0.79 11.39 13.00
N GLY A 64 -2.10 11.14 12.99
CA GLY A 64 -3.12 12.18 12.94
C GLY A 64 -2.95 13.17 14.09
N GLY A 65 -2.93 14.48 13.77
CA GLY A 65 -2.74 15.54 14.75
C GLY A 65 -1.29 15.77 15.25
N ALA A 66 -0.32 14.93 14.85
CA ALA A 66 1.08 15.12 15.24
C ALA A 66 1.85 15.99 14.24
N SER A 67 2.72 16.85 14.75
CA SER A 67 3.68 17.60 13.95
C SER A 67 4.89 16.71 13.65
N GLY A 68 5.05 16.31 12.38
CA GLY A 68 6.22 15.58 11.90
C GLY A 68 5.98 14.10 11.65
N ALA A 69 6.85 13.55 10.82
CA ALA A 69 6.87 12.13 10.48
C ALA A 69 7.93 11.41 11.30
N ARG A 70 7.68 10.14 11.62
CA ARG A 70 8.60 9.28 12.39
C ARG A 70 8.93 8.04 11.57
N TYR A 71 10.18 7.62 11.64
CA TYR A 71 10.58 6.31 11.14
C TYR A 71 10.13 5.23 12.12
N VAL A 72 9.45 4.20 11.59
CA VAL A 72 8.92 3.08 12.37
C VAL A 72 9.45 1.80 11.77
N THR A 73 9.91 0.90 12.65
CA THR A 73 10.30 -0.46 12.28
C THR A 73 9.59 -1.44 13.20
N LEU A 74 8.94 -2.43 12.61
CA LEU A 74 8.31 -3.54 13.33
C LEU A 74 9.10 -4.81 13.07
N PRO A 75 9.37 -5.64 14.11
CA PRO A 75 10.22 -6.81 14.01
C PRO A 75 9.65 -7.91 13.10
N PRO A 76 10.46 -8.89 12.67
CA PRO A 76 10.00 -10.08 11.98
C PRO A 76 8.85 -10.77 12.71
N GLY A 77 7.89 -11.30 11.95
CA GLY A 77 6.72 -11.97 12.50
C GLY A 77 5.65 -11.04 13.10
N THR A 78 5.80 -9.72 12.98
CA THR A 78 4.73 -8.77 13.34
C THR A 78 3.49 -8.99 12.51
N LEU A 79 3.63 -9.20 11.20
CA LEU A 79 2.53 -9.59 10.31
C LEU A 79 2.54 -11.10 10.09
N ARG A 80 1.41 -11.74 10.32
CA ARG A 80 1.23 -13.20 10.25
C ARG A 80 -0.03 -13.56 9.49
N VAL A 81 0.01 -14.72 8.84
CA VAL A 81 -1.19 -15.36 8.29
C VAL A 81 -1.88 -16.18 9.39
N ARG A 82 -3.18 -15.97 9.54
CA ARG A 82 -4.06 -16.75 10.42
C ARG A 82 -5.27 -17.22 9.61
N GLY A 83 -5.23 -18.49 9.19
CA GLY A 83 -6.25 -19.00 8.28
C GLY A 83 -6.28 -18.21 6.96
N GLN A 84 -7.36 -17.51 6.70
CA GLN A 84 -7.55 -16.70 5.49
C GLN A 84 -7.29 -15.20 5.71
N THR A 85 -6.86 -14.79 6.91
CA THR A 85 -6.66 -13.38 7.28
C THR A 85 -5.20 -13.07 7.56
N ILE A 86 -4.84 -11.80 7.43
CA ILE A 86 -3.56 -11.25 7.91
C ILE A 86 -3.80 -10.64 9.27
N CYS A 87 -2.97 -11.00 10.25
CA CYS A 87 -3.04 -10.43 11.58
C CYS A 87 -1.71 -9.75 11.93
N GLY A 88 -1.80 -8.65 12.68
CA GLY A 88 -0.66 -7.92 13.21
C GLY A 88 -0.56 -8.11 14.72
N LEU A 89 0.65 -8.38 15.22
CA LEU A 89 0.94 -8.39 16.65
C LEU A 89 1.54 -7.04 17.05
N MET A 90 0.76 -6.24 17.74
CA MET A 90 1.16 -4.90 18.18
C MET A 90 0.88 -4.73 19.67
N GLY A 91 1.91 -4.35 20.44
CA GLY A 91 1.76 -4.11 21.88
C GLY A 91 1.29 -5.32 22.71
N GLY A 92 1.54 -6.55 22.22
CA GLY A 92 1.08 -7.78 22.87
C GLY A 92 -0.33 -8.22 22.46
N PHE A 93 -1.03 -7.46 21.65
CA PHE A 93 -2.36 -7.79 21.14
C PHE A 93 -2.30 -8.16 19.66
N GLU A 94 -3.00 -9.25 19.29
CA GLU A 94 -3.16 -9.64 17.90
C GLU A 94 -4.43 -8.99 17.33
N THR A 95 -4.27 -8.27 16.25
CA THR A 95 -5.38 -7.62 15.51
C THR A 95 -5.39 -8.16 14.09
N CYS A 96 -6.53 -8.67 13.65
CA CYS A 96 -6.69 -9.20 12.30
C CYS A 96 -7.37 -8.18 11.37
N PHE A 97 -7.08 -8.28 10.08
CA PHE A 97 -7.49 -7.33 9.08
C PHE A 97 -8.20 -7.99 7.92
N ASP A 98 -9.29 -7.39 7.51
CA ASP A 98 -9.97 -7.70 6.26
C ASP A 98 -9.35 -6.86 5.15
N LEU A 99 -8.91 -7.52 4.08
CA LEU A 99 -8.23 -6.88 2.97
C LEU A 99 -9.10 -6.94 1.73
N TYR A 100 -9.24 -5.79 1.09
CA TYR A 100 -10.04 -5.64 -0.11
C TYR A 100 -9.24 -4.92 -1.18
N ARG A 101 -9.03 -5.57 -2.32
CA ARG A 101 -8.39 -4.95 -3.48
C ARG A 101 -9.34 -3.93 -4.08
N THR A 102 -8.91 -2.68 -4.20
CA THR A 102 -9.69 -1.60 -4.77
C THR A 102 -9.37 -1.37 -6.24
N ASP A 103 -8.12 -1.57 -6.64
CA ASP A 103 -7.68 -1.56 -8.04
C ASP A 103 -6.38 -2.37 -8.22
N ILE A 104 -5.77 -2.30 -9.40
CA ILE A 104 -4.56 -3.05 -9.74
C ILE A 104 -3.34 -2.72 -8.85
N GLN A 105 -3.31 -1.52 -8.28
CA GLN A 105 -2.20 -1.01 -7.47
C GLN A 105 -2.60 -0.70 -6.03
N SER A 106 -3.87 -0.82 -5.68
CA SER A 106 -4.38 -0.36 -4.39
C SER A 106 -5.24 -1.40 -3.70
N PHE A 107 -5.19 -1.35 -2.37
CA PHE A 107 -6.10 -2.12 -1.53
C PHE A 107 -6.49 -1.32 -0.29
N ARG A 108 -7.60 -1.72 0.31
CA ARG A 108 -8.08 -1.23 1.59
C ARG A 108 -7.90 -2.31 2.63
N GLY A 109 -7.31 -1.96 3.77
CA GLY A 109 -7.25 -2.81 4.96
C GLY A 109 -8.11 -2.24 6.06
N SER A 110 -8.97 -3.03 6.67
CA SER A 110 -9.79 -2.65 7.82
C SER A 110 -9.62 -3.64 8.95
N ILE A 111 -9.79 -3.19 10.19
CA ILE A 111 -9.84 -4.09 11.34
C ILE A 111 -11.05 -5.02 11.16
N SER A 112 -10.85 -6.32 11.31
CA SER A 112 -11.91 -7.32 11.13
C SER A 112 -13.08 -7.04 12.06
N GLY A 113 -14.27 -6.95 11.46
CA GLY A 113 -15.50 -6.56 12.15
C GLY A 113 -15.70 -5.05 12.36
N LEU A 114 -14.71 -4.20 12.02
CA LEU A 114 -14.76 -2.74 12.15
C LEU A 114 -14.43 -2.08 10.81
N GLY A 115 -15.28 -2.24 9.82
CA GLY A 115 -15.02 -1.80 8.44
C GLY A 115 -14.74 -0.30 8.26
N PHE A 116 -15.19 0.56 9.21
CA PHE A 116 -14.86 1.99 9.23
C PHE A 116 -13.41 2.26 9.65
N ALA A 117 -12.83 1.42 10.52
CA ALA A 117 -11.44 1.52 10.97
C ALA A 117 -10.51 0.97 9.88
N SER A 118 -10.27 1.76 8.87
CA SER A 118 -9.58 1.32 7.66
C SER A 118 -8.50 2.29 7.19
N CYS A 119 -7.53 1.71 6.46
CA CYS A 119 -6.53 2.44 5.71
C CYS A 119 -6.62 2.09 4.23
N GLN A 120 -6.40 3.08 3.38
CA GLN A 120 -6.21 2.88 1.95
C GLN A 120 -4.71 2.83 1.65
N PHE A 121 -4.28 1.81 0.91
CA PHE A 121 -2.90 1.58 0.53
C PHE A 121 -2.75 1.66 -0.99
N THR A 122 -1.72 2.37 -1.45
CA THR A 122 -1.39 2.48 -2.87
C THR A 122 0.07 2.10 -3.10
N ASN A 123 0.30 1.18 -4.03
CA ASN A 123 1.64 0.76 -4.43
C ASN A 123 2.39 1.92 -5.10
N ARG A 124 3.61 2.17 -4.64
CA ARG A 124 4.51 3.23 -5.13
C ARG A 124 5.73 2.68 -5.88
N GLY A 125 5.73 1.40 -6.19
CA GLY A 125 6.80 0.76 -6.95
C GLY A 125 7.84 0.03 -6.11
N GLY A 126 8.97 -0.27 -6.72
CA GLY A 126 10.05 -1.07 -6.12
C GLY A 126 11.09 -0.23 -5.38
N ARG A 127 12.19 -0.90 -5.02
CA ARG A 127 13.27 -0.43 -4.14
C ARG A 127 13.96 0.89 -4.55
N ALA A 128 13.91 1.28 -5.82
CA ALA A 128 14.72 2.37 -6.36
C ALA A 128 14.23 3.78 -6.02
N GLU A 129 12.98 3.95 -5.67
CA GLU A 129 12.38 5.28 -5.45
C GLU A 129 12.68 5.87 -4.07
N LEU A 130 12.97 5.05 -3.05
CA LEU A 130 13.33 5.53 -1.72
C LEU A 130 14.68 6.26 -1.69
N VAL A 131 15.61 5.91 -2.59
CA VAL A 131 16.96 6.49 -2.64
C VAL A 131 16.97 7.83 -3.39
N LYS A 132 16.05 8.04 -4.33
CA LYS A 132 16.04 9.22 -5.19
C LYS A 132 15.56 10.50 -4.50
N ASN A 133 14.72 10.36 -3.47
CA ASN A 133 14.17 11.51 -2.72
C ASN A 133 14.99 11.88 -1.48
N SER A 134 16.08 11.17 -1.17
CA SER A 134 16.90 11.40 0.01
C SER A 134 18.22 12.13 -0.27
N ARG A 135 18.40 12.73 -1.44
CA ARG A 135 19.54 13.63 -1.64
C ARG A 135 19.31 14.91 -0.84
N PRO A 136 20.10 15.18 0.19
CA PRO A 136 20.16 16.51 0.78
C PRO A 136 20.57 17.46 -0.34
N ARG A 137 19.82 18.53 -0.53
CA ARG A 137 20.25 19.67 -1.33
C ARG A 137 21.57 20.15 -0.71
N SER A 138 22.69 19.87 -1.35
CA SER A 138 23.97 20.45 -0.99
C SER A 138 23.81 21.95 -1.12
N ILE A 139 23.80 22.64 0.00
CA ILE A 139 23.97 24.07 0.08
C ILE A 139 25.39 24.33 -0.37
N GLN A 140 25.54 24.78 -1.59
CA GLN A 140 26.79 25.28 -2.11
C GLN A 140 27.07 26.61 -1.41
N PRO A 141 28.15 26.76 -0.63
CA PRO A 141 28.50 28.06 -0.10
C PRO A 141 28.98 28.91 -1.28
N GLU A 142 28.23 29.95 -1.57
CA GLU A 142 28.62 30.99 -2.51
C GLU A 142 29.83 31.71 -1.91
N LEU A 143 31.00 31.51 -2.48
CA LEU A 143 32.18 32.27 -2.18
C LEU A 143 31.95 33.71 -2.69
N ALA A 144 31.63 34.60 -1.77
CA ALA A 144 31.71 36.04 -2.03
C ALA A 144 33.16 36.40 -2.25
N ALA A 145 33.51 36.64 -3.53
CA ALA A 145 34.76 37.24 -3.88
C ALA A 145 34.78 38.71 -3.45
N SER A 146 35.48 38.97 -2.37
CA SER A 146 35.88 40.31 -1.96
C SER A 146 36.94 40.81 -2.97
N THR A 147 36.60 41.82 -3.75
CA THR A 147 37.57 42.59 -4.52
C THR A 147 37.72 43.94 -3.83
N SER A 148 38.85 44.10 -3.20
CA SER A 148 39.38 45.39 -2.72
C SER A 148 39.75 46.30 -3.88
N ARG A 149 39.28 47.53 -3.80
CA ARG A 149 40.05 48.73 -4.11
C ARG A 149 39.39 49.96 -3.57
#